data_5637206dc1721f413ee2d24a62050f26
#
_entry.id   5637206dc1721f413ee2d24a62050f26
#
_cell.length_a   1.000
_cell.length_b   1.000
_cell.length_c   1.000
_cell.angle_alpha   90.00
_cell.angle_beta   90.00
_cell.angle_gamma   90.00
#
_symmetry.space_group_name_H-M   'P 1'
#
loop_
_entity.id
_entity.type
_entity.pdbx_description
1 polymer ?
#
loop_
_entity_poly.entity_id
_entity_poly.type
_entity_poly.pdbx_seq_one_letter_code
_entity_poly.pdbx_strand_id
1 'polypeptide(L)'
;MTLTEIMVTMAVFSLVVIGLVYTGMFCFQLDQLANSKVGASDSARRGFDQLSADIRSSKMWFIGSGNISSFTPCGNATNQIGNALKVHATTSTNNYVVYYFDTNACTLCRYTNGMSTSSVIVTGLTNATGSSMSFHAERYDGTMLTDLQFKYVIVAVMEFCQYQYPLTKVGPNYFYNYYKLQFKLASHNFN
;
A
#
# COMPACT_ATOMS: atom_id res chain seq x y z
N MET A 1 -37.02 46.18 -25.27
CA MET A 1 -36.24 45.67 -24.16
C MET A 1 -35.90 46.81 -23.21
N THR A 2 -36.37 46.74 -21.99
CA THR A 2 -36.07 47.77 -21.00
C THR A 2 -34.72 47.47 -20.34
N LEU A 3 -34.04 48.48 -19.80
CA LEU A 3 -32.75 48.32 -19.10
C LEU A 3 -32.87 47.33 -17.95
N THR A 4 -34.01 47.28 -17.28
CA THR A 4 -34.33 46.37 -16.18
C THR A 4 -34.43 44.90 -16.64
N GLU A 5 -34.98 44.63 -17.83
CA GLU A 5 -35.03 43.28 -18.40
C GLU A 5 -33.64 42.73 -18.67
N ILE A 6 -32.73 43.56 -19.17
CA ILE A 6 -31.34 43.15 -19.43
C ILE A 6 -30.60 42.86 -18.12
N MET A 7 -30.79 43.68 -17.08
CA MET A 7 -30.17 43.44 -15.78
C MET A 7 -30.63 42.13 -15.13
N VAL A 8 -31.92 41.84 -15.21
CA VAL A 8 -32.49 40.61 -14.67
C VAL A 8 -32.01 39.38 -15.45
N THR A 9 -31.99 39.44 -16.78
CA THR A 9 -31.49 38.34 -17.59
C THR A 9 -29.99 38.07 -17.38
N MET A 10 -29.19 39.11 -17.22
CA MET A 10 -27.76 38.97 -16.89
C MET A 10 -27.53 38.34 -15.49
N ALA A 11 -28.33 38.72 -14.52
CA ALA A 11 -28.27 38.16 -13.16
C ALA A 11 -28.62 36.67 -13.18
N VAL A 12 -29.71 36.28 -13.85
CA VAL A 12 -30.10 34.86 -13.98
C VAL A 12 -29.07 34.07 -14.76
N PHE A 13 -28.56 34.62 -15.85
CA PHE A 13 -27.50 33.97 -16.65
C PHE A 13 -26.24 33.71 -15.82
N SER A 14 -25.80 34.70 -15.02
CA SER A 14 -24.61 34.51 -14.17
C SER A 14 -24.81 33.44 -13.12
N LEU A 15 -26.00 33.29 -12.54
CA LEU A 15 -26.31 32.18 -11.61
C LEU A 15 -26.22 30.81 -12.30
N VAL A 16 -26.73 30.70 -13.52
CA VAL A 16 -26.64 29.47 -14.31
C VAL A 16 -25.18 29.11 -14.62
N VAL A 17 -24.38 30.09 -15.03
CA VAL A 17 -22.96 29.88 -15.31
C VAL A 17 -22.19 29.44 -14.07
N ILE A 18 -22.43 30.07 -12.91
CA ILE A 18 -21.84 29.67 -11.65
C ILE A 18 -22.21 28.22 -11.31
N GLY A 19 -23.48 27.84 -11.45
CA GLY A 19 -23.95 26.48 -11.23
C GLY A 19 -23.24 25.46 -12.13
N LEU A 20 -23.09 25.77 -13.42
CA LEU A 20 -22.37 24.91 -14.37
C LEU A 20 -20.87 24.74 -14.01
N VAL A 21 -20.21 25.83 -13.61
CA VAL A 21 -18.80 25.79 -13.19
C VAL A 21 -18.63 24.91 -11.94
N TYR A 22 -19.50 25.08 -10.92
CA TYR A 22 -19.45 24.24 -9.73
C TYR A 22 -19.69 22.76 -10.03
N THR A 23 -20.67 22.46 -10.88
CA THR A 23 -20.96 21.09 -11.31
C THR A 23 -19.76 20.50 -12.07
N GLY A 24 -19.15 21.24 -12.97
CA GLY A 24 -17.94 20.83 -13.70
C GLY A 24 -16.78 20.52 -12.74
N MET A 25 -16.50 21.41 -11.79
CA MET A 25 -15.45 21.19 -10.79
C MET A 25 -15.71 19.92 -9.97
N PHE A 26 -16.96 19.71 -9.54
CA PHE A 26 -17.33 18.52 -8.79
C PHE A 26 -17.16 17.23 -9.61
N CYS A 27 -17.52 17.23 -10.90
CA CYS A 27 -17.30 16.11 -11.79
C CYS A 27 -15.81 15.77 -11.96
N PHE A 28 -14.95 16.78 -12.15
CA PHE A 28 -13.51 16.59 -12.20
C PHE A 28 -12.95 16.00 -10.89
N GLN A 29 -13.46 16.43 -9.76
CA GLN A 29 -13.07 15.90 -8.46
C GLN A 29 -13.43 14.41 -8.30
N LEU A 30 -14.62 14.03 -8.72
CA LEU A 30 -15.05 12.62 -8.72
C LEU A 30 -14.23 11.76 -9.68
N ASP A 31 -13.90 12.26 -10.86
CA ASP A 31 -13.07 11.54 -11.83
C ASP A 31 -11.66 11.29 -11.29
N GLN A 32 -11.04 12.31 -10.71
CA GLN A 32 -9.73 12.16 -10.07
C GLN A 32 -9.76 11.15 -8.92
N LEU A 33 -10.83 11.16 -8.11
CA LEU A 33 -11.02 10.20 -7.03
C LEU A 33 -11.13 8.77 -7.57
N ALA A 34 -11.94 8.56 -8.59
CA ALA A 34 -12.12 7.27 -9.19
C ALA A 34 -10.81 6.73 -9.81
N ASN A 35 -10.13 7.56 -10.60
CA ASN A 35 -8.87 7.18 -11.25
C ASN A 35 -7.76 6.89 -10.25
N SER A 36 -7.66 7.65 -9.17
CA SER A 36 -6.66 7.42 -8.13
C SER A 36 -6.90 6.11 -7.38
N LYS A 37 -8.15 5.77 -7.09
CA LYS A 37 -8.53 4.48 -6.47
C LYS A 37 -8.20 3.28 -7.36
N VAL A 38 -8.54 3.39 -8.64
CA VAL A 38 -8.27 2.33 -9.61
C VAL A 38 -6.76 2.12 -9.76
N GLY A 39 -5.98 3.19 -9.92
CA GLY A 39 -4.53 3.10 -10.04
C GLY A 39 -3.84 2.49 -8.83
N ALA A 40 -4.26 2.89 -7.62
CA ALA A 40 -3.71 2.34 -6.38
C ALA A 40 -4.10 0.86 -6.20
N SER A 41 -5.34 0.50 -6.49
CA SER A 41 -5.82 -0.89 -6.45
C SER A 41 -5.06 -1.78 -7.45
N ASP A 42 -4.79 -1.30 -8.64
CA ASP A 42 -4.09 -2.03 -9.70
C ASP A 42 -2.60 -2.23 -9.35
N SER A 43 -1.96 -1.20 -8.79
CA SER A 43 -0.59 -1.29 -8.28
C SER A 43 -0.47 -2.27 -7.12
N ALA A 44 -1.41 -2.20 -6.16
CA ALA A 44 -1.47 -3.13 -5.05
C ALA A 44 -1.67 -4.59 -5.51
N ARG A 45 -2.54 -4.81 -6.49
CA ARG A 45 -2.81 -6.14 -7.05
C ARG A 45 -1.58 -6.73 -7.74
N ARG A 46 -0.89 -5.95 -8.59
CA ARG A 46 0.35 -6.40 -9.24
C ARG A 46 1.45 -6.71 -8.23
N GLY A 47 1.62 -5.84 -7.25
CA GLY A 47 2.57 -6.06 -6.15
C GLY A 47 2.24 -7.31 -5.34
N PHE A 48 0.96 -7.55 -5.09
CA PHE A 48 0.48 -8.75 -4.42
C PHE A 48 0.73 -10.02 -5.24
N ASP A 49 0.45 -10.00 -6.54
CA ASP A 49 0.65 -11.16 -7.40
C ASP A 49 2.14 -11.57 -7.43
N GLN A 50 3.03 -10.60 -7.52
CA GLN A 50 4.48 -10.84 -7.46
C GLN A 50 4.94 -11.35 -6.10
N LEU A 51 4.49 -10.72 -5.02
CA LEU A 51 4.77 -11.14 -3.64
C LEU A 51 4.24 -12.56 -3.38
N SER A 52 3.03 -12.85 -3.82
CA SER A 52 2.39 -14.16 -3.70
C SER A 52 3.16 -15.25 -4.46
N ALA A 53 3.62 -14.96 -5.68
CA ALA A 53 4.41 -15.89 -6.47
C ALA A 53 5.75 -16.22 -5.77
N ASP A 54 6.48 -15.20 -5.30
CA ASP A 54 7.75 -15.39 -4.60
C ASP A 54 7.56 -16.15 -3.27
N ILE A 55 6.52 -15.86 -2.48
CA ILE A 55 6.24 -16.59 -1.24
C ILE A 55 5.84 -18.03 -1.50
N ARG A 56 4.97 -18.29 -2.48
CA ARG A 56 4.52 -19.65 -2.80
C ARG A 56 5.65 -20.54 -3.32
N SER A 57 6.59 -19.97 -4.04
CA SER A 57 7.78 -20.68 -4.53
C SER A 57 8.88 -20.81 -3.49
N SER A 58 8.76 -20.14 -2.34
CA SER A 58 9.81 -20.11 -1.32
C SER A 58 9.89 -21.41 -0.51
N LYS A 59 11.12 -21.77 -0.13
CA LYS A 59 11.40 -22.84 0.84
C LYS A 59 11.62 -22.31 2.26
N MET A 60 12.08 -21.07 2.38
CA MET A 60 12.35 -20.43 3.67
C MET A 60 11.99 -18.95 3.57
N TRP A 61 11.50 -18.40 4.67
CA TRP A 61 11.23 -16.97 4.78
C TRP A 61 11.51 -16.45 6.18
N PHE A 62 11.87 -15.19 6.30
CA PHE A 62 12.14 -14.51 7.55
C PHE A 62 11.46 -13.15 7.56
N ILE A 63 10.78 -12.83 8.64
CA ILE A 63 10.25 -11.49 8.90
C ILE A 63 11.24 -10.74 9.76
N GLY A 64 11.37 -9.45 9.51
CA GLY A 64 12.31 -8.61 10.24
C GLY A 64 12.19 -7.15 9.89
N SER A 65 13.21 -6.43 10.28
CA SER A 65 13.39 -5.03 9.92
C SER A 65 14.49 -4.90 8.88
N GLY A 66 14.25 -4.12 7.82
CA GLY A 66 15.24 -4.01 6.75
C GLY A 66 15.00 -2.86 5.80
N ASN A 67 16.03 -2.64 4.99
CA ASN A 67 16.08 -1.71 3.87
C ASN A 67 16.90 -2.33 2.73
N ILE A 68 17.25 -1.54 1.70
CA ILE A 68 18.07 -2.02 0.58
C ILE A 68 19.44 -2.58 1.00
N SER A 69 20.03 -2.09 2.08
CA SER A 69 21.41 -2.39 2.47
C SER A 69 21.52 -3.43 3.59
N SER A 70 20.47 -3.60 4.38
CA SER A 70 20.49 -4.43 5.58
C SER A 70 19.15 -5.09 5.85
N PHE A 71 19.20 -6.30 6.39
CA PHE A 71 18.04 -7.02 6.88
C PHE A 71 18.39 -7.70 8.20
N THR A 72 17.61 -7.41 9.24
CA THR A 72 17.73 -8.03 10.56
C THR A 72 16.47 -8.84 10.84
N PRO A 73 16.55 -10.17 10.93
CA PRO A 73 15.39 -11.00 11.23
C PRO A 73 14.90 -10.76 12.66
N CYS A 74 13.62 -10.99 12.89
CA CYS A 74 13.07 -11.04 14.24
C CYS A 74 13.74 -12.17 15.03
N GLY A 75 13.99 -11.93 16.32
CA GLY A 75 14.57 -12.93 17.20
C GLY A 75 13.60 -14.06 17.54
N ASN A 76 14.13 -15.19 18.05
CA ASN A 76 13.32 -16.23 18.65
C ASN A 76 12.63 -15.70 19.92
N ALA A 77 11.44 -16.20 20.20
CA ALA A 77 10.59 -15.80 21.34
C ALA A 77 10.14 -14.31 21.29
N THR A 78 10.19 -13.69 20.12
CA THR A 78 9.63 -12.36 19.87
C THR A 78 8.53 -12.44 18.81
N ASN A 79 7.57 -11.53 18.87
CA ASN A 79 6.54 -11.45 17.86
C ASN A 79 7.18 -11.29 16.47
N GLN A 80 6.81 -12.18 15.55
CA GLN A 80 7.32 -12.16 14.18
C GLN A 80 6.56 -11.08 13.40
N ILE A 81 6.97 -9.82 13.59
CA ILE A 81 6.42 -8.64 12.92
C ILE A 81 7.54 -7.68 12.53
N GLY A 82 7.46 -7.13 11.33
CA GLY A 82 8.47 -6.17 10.83
C GLY A 82 8.05 -5.48 9.55
N ASN A 83 8.88 -4.52 9.12
CA ASN A 83 8.69 -3.79 7.86
C ASN A 83 9.30 -4.49 6.64
N ALA A 84 9.96 -5.62 6.85
CA ALA A 84 10.64 -6.34 5.78
C ALA A 84 10.40 -7.86 5.87
N LEU A 85 10.35 -8.48 4.69
CA LEU A 85 10.22 -9.91 4.49
C LEU A 85 11.34 -10.40 3.57
N LYS A 86 12.15 -11.32 4.05
CA LYS A 86 13.21 -11.98 3.27
C LYS A 86 12.74 -13.37 2.87
N VAL A 87 12.78 -13.66 1.58
CA VAL A 87 12.27 -14.90 0.98
C VAL A 87 13.40 -15.62 0.26
N HIS A 88 13.56 -16.92 0.53
CA HIS A 88 14.54 -17.78 -0.12
C HIS A 88 13.84 -18.81 -1.01
N ALA A 89 14.11 -18.78 -2.30
CA ALA A 89 13.58 -19.74 -3.26
C ALA A 89 14.16 -21.16 -3.06
N THR A 90 15.34 -21.25 -2.46
CA THR A 90 16.04 -22.51 -2.17
C THR A 90 16.53 -22.50 -0.72
N THR A 91 17.03 -23.64 -0.24
CA THR A 91 17.70 -23.72 1.07
C THR A 91 19.06 -23.01 1.12
N SER A 92 19.55 -22.55 -0.03
CA SER A 92 20.79 -21.75 -0.11
C SER A 92 20.54 -20.33 0.42
N THR A 93 21.40 -19.90 1.31
CA THR A 93 21.33 -18.56 1.93
C THR A 93 21.70 -17.42 0.97
N ASN A 94 22.34 -17.75 -0.17
CA ASN A 94 22.83 -16.76 -1.13
C ASN A 94 21.80 -16.33 -2.18
N ASN A 95 20.69 -17.08 -2.34
CA ASN A 95 19.65 -16.72 -3.30
C ASN A 95 18.39 -16.30 -2.54
N TYR A 96 18.19 -15.00 -2.41
CA TYR A 96 17.06 -14.45 -1.69
C TYR A 96 16.54 -13.16 -2.30
N VAL A 97 15.30 -12.86 -1.98
CA VAL A 97 14.61 -11.61 -2.29
C VAL A 97 14.18 -10.96 -0.98
N VAL A 98 14.36 -9.66 -0.86
CA VAL A 98 13.89 -8.89 0.28
C VAL A 98 12.81 -7.93 -0.19
N TYR A 99 11.64 -8.03 0.39
CA TYR A 99 10.58 -7.04 0.32
C TYR A 99 10.69 -6.13 1.53
N TYR A 100 10.73 -4.84 1.34
CA TYR A 100 10.81 -3.89 2.45
C TYR A 100 9.99 -2.65 2.17
N PHE A 101 9.46 -2.07 3.21
CA PHE A 101 8.76 -0.80 3.15
C PHE A 101 9.73 0.35 3.37
N ASP A 102 9.83 1.21 2.36
CA ASP A 102 10.56 2.48 2.46
C ASP A 102 9.63 3.55 3.02
N THR A 103 9.87 3.93 4.27
CA THR A 103 9.06 4.92 4.99
C THR A 103 9.20 6.33 4.43
N ASN A 104 10.33 6.65 3.81
CA ASN A 104 10.59 7.98 3.25
C ASN A 104 9.87 8.16 1.90
N ALA A 105 9.96 7.15 1.05
CA ALA A 105 9.30 7.16 -0.26
C ALA A 105 7.84 6.68 -0.20
N CYS A 106 7.39 6.13 0.93
CA CYS A 106 6.06 5.51 1.08
C CYS A 106 5.80 4.45 0.00
N THR A 107 6.76 3.57 -0.23
CA THR A 107 6.73 2.54 -1.27
C THR A 107 7.11 1.17 -0.74
N LEU A 108 6.52 0.13 -1.32
CA LEU A 108 7.00 -1.24 -1.17
C LEU A 108 8.07 -1.51 -2.23
N CYS A 109 9.25 -1.83 -1.79
CA CYS A 109 10.40 -2.15 -2.63
C CYS A 109 10.73 -3.64 -2.59
N ARG A 110 11.22 -4.14 -3.72
CA ARG A 110 11.75 -5.50 -3.88
C ARG A 110 13.23 -5.44 -4.24
N TYR A 111 14.05 -6.07 -3.45
CA TYR A 111 15.49 -6.22 -3.69
C TYR A 111 15.82 -7.69 -3.90
N THR A 112 16.57 -8.01 -4.96
CA THR A 112 17.09 -9.36 -5.23
C THR A 112 18.58 -9.38 -4.92
N ASN A 113 19.03 -10.37 -4.18
CA ASN A 113 20.47 -10.50 -3.87
C ASN A 113 21.33 -10.54 -5.13
N GLY A 114 22.41 -9.77 -5.13
CA GLY A 114 23.31 -9.62 -6.28
C GLY A 114 22.92 -8.47 -7.23
N MET A 115 21.81 -7.79 -7.02
CA MET A 115 21.48 -6.55 -7.75
C MET A 115 21.90 -5.31 -6.97
N SER A 116 22.30 -4.26 -7.68
CA SER A 116 22.69 -2.97 -7.06
C SER A 116 21.49 -2.07 -6.76
N THR A 117 20.32 -2.36 -7.31
CA THR A 117 19.12 -1.52 -7.19
C THR A 117 17.92 -2.34 -6.75
N SER A 118 17.00 -1.70 -6.04
CA SER A 118 15.67 -2.25 -5.75
C SER A 118 14.64 -1.78 -6.79
N SER A 119 13.64 -2.61 -7.02
CA SER A 119 12.46 -2.24 -7.82
C SER A 119 11.32 -1.82 -6.92
N VAL A 120 10.65 -0.72 -7.26
CA VAL A 120 9.42 -0.29 -6.58
C VAL A 120 8.26 -1.13 -7.11
N ILE A 121 7.53 -1.78 -6.19
CA ILE A 121 6.42 -2.68 -6.51
C ILE A 121 5.08 -1.98 -6.29
N VAL A 122 4.94 -1.26 -5.18
CA VAL A 122 3.71 -0.55 -4.81
C VAL A 122 4.07 0.86 -4.38
N THR A 123 3.31 1.83 -4.88
CA THR A 123 3.42 3.24 -4.52
C THR A 123 2.17 3.72 -3.77
N GLY A 124 2.25 4.88 -3.14
CA GLY A 124 1.10 5.50 -2.47
C GLY A 124 0.72 4.85 -1.15
N LEU A 125 1.62 4.10 -0.54
CA LEU A 125 1.45 3.62 0.84
C LEU A 125 1.50 4.80 1.81
N THR A 126 0.81 4.68 2.94
CA THR A 126 0.82 5.72 3.96
C THR A 126 1.61 5.31 5.19
N ASN A 127 2.16 6.26 5.90
CA ASN A 127 2.77 6.07 7.21
C ASN A 127 1.98 6.74 8.35
N ALA A 128 0.72 7.07 8.11
CA ALA A 128 -0.10 7.87 9.01
C ALA A 128 -0.36 7.23 10.38
N THR A 129 -0.39 5.91 10.45
CA THR A 129 -0.68 5.15 11.67
C THR A 129 0.57 4.58 12.35
N GLY A 130 1.77 4.91 11.84
CA GLY A 130 3.05 4.40 12.36
C GLY A 130 3.37 2.95 12.00
N SER A 131 2.46 2.24 11.33
CA SER A 131 2.66 0.85 10.88
C SER A 131 2.01 0.58 9.52
N SER A 132 2.27 1.45 8.59
CA SER A 132 1.65 1.55 7.27
C SER A 132 1.84 0.34 6.35
N MET A 133 2.91 -0.36 6.51
CA MET A 133 3.08 -1.68 5.96
C MET A 133 3.82 -2.54 6.95
N SER A 134 3.24 -3.67 7.27
CA SER A 134 3.88 -4.65 8.13
C SER A 134 3.69 -6.04 7.55
N PHE A 135 4.73 -6.83 7.70
CA PHE A 135 4.68 -8.28 7.56
C PHE A 135 4.60 -8.89 8.94
N HIS A 136 3.72 -9.84 9.14
CA HIS A 136 3.74 -10.65 10.35
C HIS A 136 3.38 -12.09 10.04
N ALA A 137 3.77 -12.99 10.92
CA ALA A 137 3.46 -14.40 10.81
C ALA A 137 2.36 -14.77 11.80
N GLU A 138 1.39 -15.52 11.31
CA GLU A 138 0.27 -16.04 12.11
C GLU A 138 0.22 -17.56 12.03
N ARG A 139 -0.25 -18.18 13.10
CA ARG A 139 -0.72 -19.55 13.08
C ARG A 139 -2.07 -19.63 12.37
N TYR A 140 -2.51 -20.85 12.05
CA TYR A 140 -3.82 -21.07 11.40
C TYR A 140 -5.02 -20.58 12.24
N ASP A 141 -4.85 -20.44 13.55
CA ASP A 141 -5.84 -19.90 14.49
C ASP A 141 -5.86 -18.38 14.58
N GLY A 142 -4.97 -17.71 13.84
CA GLY A 142 -4.83 -16.24 13.81
C GLY A 142 -3.96 -15.66 14.92
N THR A 143 -3.36 -16.51 15.76
CA THR A 143 -2.42 -16.04 16.79
C THR A 143 -1.08 -15.68 16.17
N MET A 144 -0.49 -14.56 16.64
CA MET A 144 0.81 -14.11 16.15
C MET A 144 1.91 -15.11 16.53
N LEU A 145 2.76 -15.42 15.55
CA LEU A 145 3.85 -16.34 15.75
C LEU A 145 4.98 -15.70 16.55
N THR A 146 5.55 -16.45 17.49
CA THR A 146 6.74 -16.03 18.26
C THR A 146 7.98 -16.86 17.94
N ASP A 147 7.83 -17.92 17.14
CA ASP A 147 8.89 -18.85 16.79
C ASP A 147 9.28 -18.71 15.30
N LEU A 148 10.55 -18.94 14.97
CA LEU A 148 11.03 -19.03 13.59
C LEU A 148 10.60 -20.37 12.97
N GLN A 149 9.33 -20.50 12.62
CA GLN A 149 8.84 -21.69 11.92
C GLN A 149 8.25 -21.32 10.56
N PHE A 150 8.76 -21.92 9.51
CA PHE A 150 8.44 -21.60 8.10
C PHE A 150 7.11 -22.19 7.61
N LYS A 151 6.36 -22.89 8.46
CA LYS A 151 5.12 -23.62 8.11
C LYS A 151 3.83 -22.82 8.32
N TYR A 152 3.94 -21.52 8.57
CA TYR A 152 2.79 -20.71 8.95
C TYR A 152 2.43 -19.69 7.90
N VAL A 153 1.37 -18.95 8.15
CA VAL A 153 0.83 -17.95 7.24
C VAL A 153 1.57 -16.63 7.42
N ILE A 154 2.05 -16.08 6.31
CA ILE A 154 2.56 -14.71 6.27
C ILE A 154 1.39 -13.79 5.98
N VAL A 155 1.24 -12.77 6.79
CA VAL A 155 0.25 -11.71 6.60
C VAL A 155 0.98 -10.45 6.18
N ALA A 156 0.62 -9.93 5.01
CA ALA A 156 1.07 -8.63 4.53
C ALA A 156 -0.07 -7.63 4.70
N VAL A 157 0.19 -6.58 5.45
CA VAL A 157 -0.76 -5.48 5.67
C VAL A 157 -0.25 -4.27 4.93
N MET A 158 -1.07 -3.70 4.06
CA MET A 158 -0.78 -2.48 3.29
C MET A 158 -1.85 -1.43 3.57
N GLU A 159 -1.42 -0.25 3.94
CA GLU A 159 -2.31 0.88 4.18
C GLU A 159 -2.05 1.96 3.14
N PHE A 160 -3.10 2.40 2.50
CA PHE A 160 -3.06 3.42 1.46
C PHE A 160 -3.77 4.67 1.92
N CYS A 161 -3.21 5.79 1.49
CA CYS A 161 -3.76 7.08 1.78
C CYS A 161 -3.67 7.96 0.54
N GLN A 162 -4.77 8.59 0.19
CA GLN A 162 -4.81 9.53 -0.92
C GLN A 162 -5.15 10.92 -0.41
N TYR A 163 -4.24 11.85 -0.69
CA TYR A 163 -4.51 13.27 -0.49
C TYR A 163 -5.33 13.79 -1.66
N GLN A 164 -6.54 14.27 -1.41
CA GLN A 164 -7.35 14.75 -2.50
C GLN A 164 -7.47 16.27 -2.58
N TYR A 165 -7.57 16.96 -1.49
CA TYR A 165 -7.56 18.42 -1.44
C TYR A 165 -7.01 18.88 -0.08
N PRO A 166 -6.14 19.88 -0.04
CA PRO A 166 -5.56 20.36 1.22
C PRO A 166 -6.58 21.02 2.16
N LEU A 167 -7.79 21.30 1.67
CA LEU A 167 -8.83 22.01 2.43
C LEU A 167 -9.94 21.11 2.97
N THR A 168 -10.08 19.88 2.51
CA THR A 168 -11.17 18.98 2.94
C THR A 168 -10.60 17.85 3.80
N LYS A 169 -10.85 17.91 5.10
CA LYS A 169 -10.49 16.85 6.06
C LYS A 169 -11.55 15.77 6.06
N VAL A 170 -11.20 14.57 5.70
CA VAL A 170 -12.03 13.38 5.92
C VAL A 170 -11.19 12.37 6.68
N GLY A 171 -11.52 12.18 7.96
CA GLY A 171 -10.78 11.31 8.86
C GLY A 171 -9.60 12.00 9.59
N PRO A 172 -8.79 11.26 10.36
CA PRO A 172 -7.64 11.81 11.05
C PRO A 172 -6.58 12.26 10.04
N ASN A 173 -5.95 13.40 10.26
CA ASN A 173 -4.77 13.88 9.53
C ASN A 173 -4.94 14.26 8.06
N TYR A 174 -6.01 14.89 7.63
CA TYR A 174 -6.21 15.41 6.27
C TYR A 174 -6.31 14.38 5.14
N PHE A 175 -6.56 13.12 5.44
CA PHE A 175 -6.72 12.09 4.43
C PHE A 175 -8.14 12.07 3.88
N TYR A 176 -8.25 12.15 2.56
CA TYR A 176 -9.54 12.06 1.89
C TYR A 176 -10.02 10.62 1.78
N ASN A 177 -9.10 9.68 1.62
CA ASN A 177 -9.38 8.27 1.46
C ASN A 177 -8.30 7.43 2.12
N TYR A 178 -8.71 6.64 3.07
CA TYR A 178 -7.88 5.65 3.74
C TYR A 178 -8.47 4.27 3.50
N TYR A 179 -7.65 3.33 3.05
CA TYR A 179 -8.04 1.94 2.98
C TYR A 179 -6.87 1.02 3.31
N LYS A 180 -7.23 -0.11 3.91
CA LYS A 180 -6.30 -1.11 4.39
C LYS A 180 -6.55 -2.41 3.65
N LEU A 181 -5.49 -2.97 3.06
CA LEU A 181 -5.50 -4.29 2.46
C LEU A 181 -4.71 -5.25 3.34
N GLN A 182 -5.26 -6.41 3.59
CA GLN A 182 -4.61 -7.47 4.32
C GLN A 182 -4.64 -8.75 3.49
N PHE A 183 -3.47 -9.32 3.27
CA PHE A 183 -3.30 -10.54 2.49
C PHE A 183 -2.70 -11.63 3.36
N LYS A 184 -3.27 -12.83 3.28
CA LYS A 184 -2.75 -14.02 3.96
C LYS A 184 -2.17 -14.97 2.92
N LEU A 185 -0.90 -15.27 3.05
CA LEU A 185 -0.12 -16.06 2.11
C LEU A 185 0.58 -17.22 2.83
N ALA A 186 0.52 -18.40 2.25
CA ALA A 186 1.24 -19.56 2.74
C ALA A 186 2.23 -20.04 1.67
N SER A 187 3.41 -20.46 2.09
CA SER A 187 4.34 -21.16 1.19
C SER A 187 3.80 -22.54 0.83
N HIS A 188 4.03 -22.97 -0.40
CA HIS A 188 3.53 -24.27 -0.89
C HIS A 188 4.59 -25.39 -0.81
N ASN A 189 5.86 -25.05 -0.58
CA ASN A 189 6.99 -25.98 -0.64
C ASN A 189 7.48 -26.39 0.76
N PHE A 190 6.68 -27.20 1.46
CA PHE A 190 7.07 -27.77 2.76
C PHE A 190 7.60 -29.22 2.65
N ASN A 191 8.51 -29.49 1.75
CA ASN A 191 9.25 -30.74 1.73
C ASN A 191 10.70 -30.54 2.12
#